data_7d88a3a078a689a8fa628fb6e486573d
#
_entry.id   7d88a3a078a689a8fa628fb6e486573d
#
_cell.length_a   1.000
_cell.length_b   1.000
_cell.length_c   1.000
_cell.angle_alpha   90.00
_cell.angle_beta   90.00
_cell.angle_gamma   90.00
#
_symmetry.space_group_name_H-M   'P 1'
#
loop_
_entity.id
_entity.type
_entity.pdbx_description
1 polymer ?
#
loop_
_entity_poly.entity_id
_entity_poly.type
_entity_poly.pdbx_seq_one_letter_code
_entity_poly.pdbx_strand_id
1 'polypeptide(L)'
;MKWKLGNIVGIGVYVHWSFWLLPAWILLSAGGGVSGALSTLLFVFAIFACVVLHELGHALMARQFSIGTRDITLYPIGGVASLKRIPKQPSQELAIALAGPAVNVVIAAALFILLLVVGIGTQGLIFRFTGGSFLVNLLFVNIALVVF
;
A
#
# COMPACT_ATOMS: atom_id res chain seq x y z
N MET A 1 -21.52 -1.82 -3.04
CA MET A 1 -21.39 -3.10 -2.31
C MET A 1 -19.91 -3.31 -1.94
N LYS A 2 -19.61 -3.54 -0.68
CA LYS A 2 -18.25 -3.78 -0.19
C LYS A 2 -18.19 -5.06 0.64
N TRP A 3 -17.10 -5.81 0.51
CA TRP A 3 -16.89 -7.06 1.23
C TRP A 3 -15.82 -6.88 2.30
N LYS A 4 -16.05 -7.47 3.46
CA LYS A 4 -15.11 -7.43 4.56
C LYS A 4 -14.00 -8.46 4.33
N LEU A 5 -12.75 -8.01 4.29
CA LEU A 5 -11.57 -8.89 4.27
C LEU A 5 -11.19 -9.36 5.68
N GLY A 6 -11.30 -8.47 6.66
CA GLY A 6 -10.89 -8.77 8.03
C GLY A 6 -10.85 -7.53 8.91
N ASN A 7 -10.23 -7.69 10.08
CA ASN A 7 -9.95 -6.59 11.01
C ASN A 7 -8.45 -6.52 11.27
N ILE A 8 -7.89 -5.32 11.19
CA ILE A 8 -6.49 -5.05 11.56
C ILE A 8 -6.53 -4.02 12.69
N VAL A 9 -6.01 -4.37 13.85
CA VAL A 9 -5.95 -3.51 15.05
C VAL A 9 -7.32 -2.93 15.42
N GLY A 10 -8.40 -3.70 15.22
CA GLY A 10 -9.77 -3.28 15.50
C GLY A 10 -10.43 -2.43 14.43
N ILE A 11 -9.76 -2.19 13.28
CA ILE A 11 -10.30 -1.45 12.14
C ILE A 11 -10.70 -2.45 11.05
N GLY A 12 -11.94 -2.37 10.58
CA GLY A 12 -12.44 -3.22 9.50
C GLY A 12 -11.81 -2.84 8.15
N VAL A 13 -11.24 -3.82 7.46
CA VAL A 13 -10.73 -3.67 6.10
C VAL A 13 -11.74 -4.26 5.12
N TYR A 14 -12.15 -3.47 4.15
CA TYR A 14 -13.14 -3.82 3.15
C TYR A 14 -12.60 -3.66 1.74
N VAL A 15 -13.15 -4.40 0.81
CA VAL A 15 -12.89 -4.28 -0.62
C VAL A 15 -14.19 -3.88 -1.31
N HIS A 16 -14.12 -2.81 -2.09
CA HIS A 16 -15.24 -2.43 -2.95
C HIS A 16 -15.33 -3.40 -4.14
N TRP A 17 -16.52 -3.69 -4.63
CA TRP A 17 -16.74 -4.64 -5.74
C TRP A 17 -15.91 -4.28 -6.99
N SER A 18 -15.72 -2.98 -7.25
CA SER A 18 -14.94 -2.49 -8.39
C SER A 18 -13.45 -2.87 -8.34
N PHE A 19 -12.92 -3.15 -7.15
CA PHE A 19 -11.53 -3.61 -7.00
C PHE A 19 -11.24 -4.84 -7.85
N TRP A 20 -12.20 -5.76 -7.97
CA TRP A 20 -12.04 -7.00 -8.72
C TRP A 20 -11.92 -6.80 -10.22
N LEU A 21 -12.28 -5.62 -10.73
CA LEU A 21 -12.05 -5.25 -12.13
C LEU A 21 -10.56 -5.23 -12.48
N LEU A 22 -9.70 -4.88 -11.52
CA LEU A 22 -8.26 -4.81 -11.73
C LEU A 22 -7.63 -6.20 -11.90
N PRO A 23 -7.81 -7.18 -10.98
CA PRO A 23 -7.38 -8.56 -11.21
C PRO A 23 -7.97 -9.18 -12.47
N ALA A 24 -9.26 -8.94 -12.76
CA ALA A 24 -9.90 -9.43 -13.98
C ALA A 24 -9.23 -8.87 -15.24
N TRP A 25 -8.97 -7.57 -15.26
CA TRP A 25 -8.24 -6.90 -16.34
C TRP A 25 -6.84 -7.52 -16.55
N ILE A 26 -6.09 -7.73 -15.46
CA ILE A 26 -4.74 -8.33 -15.52
C ILE A 26 -4.80 -9.72 -16.14
N LEU A 27 -5.75 -10.57 -15.71
CA LEU A 27 -5.92 -11.92 -16.24
C LEU A 27 -6.28 -11.93 -17.73
N LEU A 28 -7.13 -10.98 -18.16
CA LEU A 28 -7.58 -10.88 -19.56
C LEU A 28 -6.51 -10.29 -20.48
N SER A 29 -5.67 -9.39 -19.97
CA SER A 29 -4.64 -8.68 -20.74
C SER A 29 -3.26 -9.35 -20.71
N ALA A 30 -3.09 -10.43 -19.94
CA ALA A 30 -1.79 -11.08 -19.75
C ALA A 30 -1.29 -11.75 -21.04
N GLY A 31 -0.44 -11.04 -21.78
CA GLY A 31 0.24 -11.59 -22.96
C GLY A 31 1.35 -12.62 -22.64
N GLY A 32 1.74 -12.77 -21.38
CA GLY A 32 2.80 -13.68 -20.91
C GLY A 32 2.32 -15.04 -20.39
N GLY A 33 1.08 -15.44 -20.68
CA GLY A 33 0.51 -16.68 -20.18
C GLY A 33 0.17 -16.65 -18.67
N VAL A 34 -0.18 -17.81 -18.12
CA VAL A 34 -0.67 -17.95 -16.72
C VAL A 34 0.40 -17.52 -15.70
N SER A 35 1.68 -17.85 -15.93
CA SER A 35 2.78 -17.50 -15.01
C SER A 35 3.02 -15.99 -14.93
N GLY A 36 2.96 -15.30 -16.08
CA GLY A 36 3.07 -13.84 -16.14
C GLY A 36 1.90 -13.14 -15.43
N ALA A 37 0.67 -13.62 -15.67
CA ALA A 37 -0.52 -13.12 -14.99
C ALA A 37 -0.42 -13.29 -13.47
N LEU A 38 0.03 -14.45 -12.99
CA LEU A 38 0.13 -14.75 -11.57
C LEU A 38 1.17 -13.85 -10.88
N SER A 39 2.35 -13.65 -11.48
CA SER A 39 3.39 -12.78 -10.93
C SER A 39 2.92 -11.32 -10.87
N THR A 40 2.20 -10.84 -11.89
CA THR A 40 1.61 -9.49 -11.90
C THR A 40 0.54 -9.34 -10.81
N LEU A 41 -0.32 -10.33 -10.62
CA LEU A 41 -1.32 -10.34 -9.57
C LEU A 41 -0.69 -10.28 -8.17
N LEU A 42 0.34 -11.11 -7.92
CA LEU A 42 1.07 -11.10 -6.65
C LEU A 42 1.69 -9.74 -6.38
N PHE A 43 2.26 -9.09 -7.40
CA PHE A 43 2.81 -7.75 -7.27
C PHE A 43 1.74 -6.71 -6.96
N VAL A 44 0.61 -6.74 -7.64
CA VAL A 44 -0.52 -5.83 -7.38
C VAL A 44 -1.07 -6.03 -5.96
N PHE A 45 -1.23 -7.27 -5.51
CA PHE A 45 -1.66 -7.52 -4.12
C PHE A 45 -0.63 -7.03 -3.10
N ALA A 46 0.67 -7.14 -3.37
CA ALA A 46 1.72 -6.57 -2.52
C ALA A 46 1.63 -5.04 -2.45
N ILE A 47 1.37 -4.36 -3.58
CA ILE A 47 1.11 -2.92 -3.60
C ILE A 47 -0.09 -2.57 -2.71
N PHE A 48 -1.21 -3.28 -2.85
CA PHE A 48 -2.40 -3.01 -2.04
C PHE A 48 -2.19 -3.31 -0.55
N ALA A 49 -1.35 -4.29 -0.20
CA ALA A 49 -0.92 -4.49 1.19
C ALA A 49 -0.17 -3.26 1.72
N CYS A 50 0.74 -2.68 0.94
CA CYS A 50 1.42 -1.42 1.30
C CYS A 50 0.44 -0.24 1.43
N VAL A 51 -0.56 -0.16 0.55
CA VAL A 51 -1.63 0.85 0.63
C VAL A 51 -2.46 0.68 1.91
N VAL A 52 -2.83 -0.54 2.28
CA VAL A 52 -3.53 -0.80 3.55
C VAL A 52 -2.70 -0.35 4.75
N LEU A 53 -1.39 -0.62 4.75
CA LEU A 53 -0.48 -0.19 5.81
C LEU A 53 -0.34 1.34 5.85
N HIS A 54 -0.32 1.99 4.71
CA HIS A 54 -0.35 3.45 4.58
C HIS A 54 -1.61 4.04 5.23
N GLU A 55 -2.79 3.55 4.84
CA GLU A 55 -4.08 3.98 5.42
C GLU A 55 -4.16 3.67 6.92
N LEU A 56 -3.59 2.54 7.33
CA LEU A 56 -3.50 2.18 8.74
C LEU A 56 -2.62 3.17 9.53
N GLY A 57 -1.58 3.71 8.91
CA GLY A 57 -0.76 4.79 9.49
C GLY A 57 -1.61 6.02 9.84
N HIS A 58 -2.42 6.50 8.90
CA HIS A 58 -3.37 7.60 9.16
C HIS A 58 -4.36 7.26 10.27
N ALA A 59 -4.93 6.06 10.23
CA ALA A 59 -5.93 5.60 11.20
C ALA A 59 -5.38 5.46 12.62
N LEU A 60 -4.16 4.94 12.77
CA LEU A 60 -3.52 4.80 14.08
C LEU A 60 -3.10 6.15 14.67
N MET A 61 -2.62 7.07 13.84
CA MET A 61 -2.33 8.44 14.30
C MET A 61 -3.61 9.16 14.72
N ALA A 62 -4.69 9.05 13.95
CA ALA A 62 -5.99 9.60 14.32
C ALA A 62 -6.49 9.05 15.66
N ARG A 63 -6.28 7.76 15.93
CA ARG A 63 -6.63 7.14 17.21
C ARG A 63 -5.91 7.78 18.40
N GLN A 64 -4.67 8.22 18.25
CA GLN A 64 -3.94 8.92 19.32
C GLN A 64 -4.60 10.25 19.70
N PHE A 65 -5.31 10.87 18.76
CA PHE A 65 -6.12 12.07 19.03
C PHE A 65 -7.58 11.73 19.37
N SER A 66 -7.85 10.49 19.78
CA SER A 66 -9.20 9.98 20.10
C SER A 66 -10.18 10.09 18.91
N ILE A 67 -9.66 10.06 17.69
CA ILE A 67 -10.45 10.03 16.45
C ILE A 67 -10.47 8.58 15.97
N GLY A 68 -11.65 7.95 16.06
CA GLY A 68 -11.84 6.58 15.57
C GLY A 68 -11.91 6.52 14.05
N THR A 69 -11.50 5.38 13.48
CA THR A 69 -11.69 5.04 12.08
C THR A 69 -12.86 4.05 11.95
N ARG A 70 -13.77 4.30 11.02
CA ARG A 70 -14.89 3.37 10.74
C ARG A 70 -14.39 2.14 10.02
N ASP A 71 -13.74 2.35 8.91
CA ASP A 71 -13.21 1.31 8.04
C ASP A 71 -12.11 1.84 7.13
N ILE A 72 -11.37 0.90 6.53
CA ILE A 72 -10.49 1.13 5.39
C ILE A 72 -11.09 0.38 4.22
N THR A 73 -11.40 1.07 3.13
CA THR A 73 -11.98 0.45 1.93
C THR A 73 -11.01 0.55 0.76
N LEU A 74 -10.75 -0.58 0.11
CA LEU A 74 -9.90 -0.68 -1.07
C LEU A 74 -10.73 -0.51 -2.35
N TYR A 75 -10.25 0.37 -3.21
CA TYR A 75 -10.74 0.64 -4.56
C TYR A 75 -9.65 0.31 -5.59
N PRO A 76 -9.96 0.19 -6.89
CA PRO A 76 -8.94 -0.09 -7.92
C PRO A 76 -7.80 0.93 -7.97
N ILE A 77 -8.06 2.17 -7.55
CA ILE A 77 -7.14 3.31 -7.60
C ILE A 77 -6.43 3.58 -6.26
N GLY A 78 -6.71 2.80 -5.21
CA GLY A 78 -6.09 2.98 -3.90
C GLY A 78 -6.99 2.63 -2.73
N GLY A 79 -6.57 3.01 -1.52
CA GLY A 79 -7.32 2.84 -0.27
C GLY A 79 -7.92 4.16 0.22
N VAL A 80 -8.95 4.05 1.04
CA VAL A 80 -9.58 5.18 1.74
C VAL A 80 -9.89 4.79 3.17
N ALA A 81 -9.28 5.47 4.12
CA ALA A 81 -9.62 5.37 5.54
C ALA A 81 -10.73 6.37 5.89
N SER A 82 -11.85 5.86 6.39
CA SER A 82 -12.99 6.68 6.79
C SER A 82 -12.89 7.03 8.28
N LEU A 83 -12.50 8.26 8.58
CA LEU A 83 -12.48 8.76 9.95
C LEU A 83 -13.90 9.09 10.45
N LYS A 84 -14.15 8.86 11.75
CA LYS A 84 -15.46 9.16 12.36
C LYS A 84 -15.72 10.66 12.52
N ARG A 85 -14.66 11.48 12.59
CA ARG A 85 -14.73 12.94 12.68
C ARG A 85 -13.48 13.58 12.10
N ILE A 86 -13.59 14.85 11.71
CA ILE A 86 -12.47 15.66 11.23
C ILE A 86 -11.65 16.14 12.44
N PRO A 87 -10.30 16.17 12.36
CA PRO A 87 -9.45 16.78 13.38
C PRO A 87 -9.84 18.23 13.65
N LYS A 88 -9.79 18.66 14.91
CA LYS A 88 -10.15 20.03 15.30
C LYS A 88 -8.99 21.02 15.21
N GLN A 89 -7.76 20.51 15.25
CA GLN A 89 -6.55 21.33 15.27
C GLN A 89 -5.71 21.05 14.02
N PRO A 90 -5.16 22.08 13.36
CA PRO A 90 -4.31 21.90 12.18
C PRO A 90 -3.09 21.01 12.42
N SER A 91 -2.52 21.04 13.64
CA SER A 91 -1.40 20.17 14.03
C SER A 91 -1.77 18.69 14.05
N GLN A 92 -2.98 18.36 14.48
CA GLN A 92 -3.51 16.99 14.46
C GLN A 92 -3.74 16.52 13.02
N GLU A 93 -4.30 17.39 12.18
CA GLU A 93 -4.52 17.11 10.77
C GLU A 93 -3.19 16.83 10.05
N LEU A 94 -2.18 17.68 10.28
CA LEU A 94 -0.84 17.49 9.73
C LEU A 94 -0.20 16.18 10.22
N ALA A 95 -0.27 15.87 11.51
CA ALA A 95 0.29 14.64 12.06
C ALA A 95 -0.38 13.40 11.44
N ILE A 96 -1.71 13.42 11.29
CA ILE A 96 -2.46 12.34 10.63
C ILE A 96 -2.05 12.23 9.17
N ALA A 97 -1.96 13.35 8.44
CA ALA A 97 -1.58 13.36 7.04
C ALA A 97 -0.17 12.81 6.79
N LEU A 98 0.78 13.07 7.67
CA LEU A 98 2.15 12.57 7.54
C LEU A 98 2.32 11.11 7.98
N ALA A 99 1.41 10.56 8.76
CA ALA A 99 1.54 9.21 9.31
C ALA A 99 1.47 8.11 8.24
N GLY A 100 0.65 8.27 7.20
CA GLY A 100 0.62 7.35 6.05
C GLY A 100 1.95 7.30 5.30
N PRO A 101 2.44 8.43 4.77
CA PRO A 101 3.77 8.52 4.16
C PRO A 101 4.89 7.98 5.06
N ALA A 102 4.86 8.25 6.37
CA ALA A 102 5.87 7.74 7.31
C ALA A 102 5.93 6.21 7.33
N VAL A 103 4.80 5.52 7.25
CA VAL A 103 4.75 4.05 7.13
C VAL A 103 5.47 3.59 5.86
N ASN A 104 5.25 4.26 4.73
CA ASN A 104 5.90 3.91 3.47
C ASN A 104 7.42 4.18 3.51
N VAL A 105 7.88 5.21 4.22
CA VAL A 105 9.32 5.43 4.48
C VAL A 105 9.91 4.23 5.23
N VAL A 106 9.23 3.74 6.27
CA VAL A 106 9.70 2.56 7.03
C VAL A 106 9.73 1.31 6.15
N ILE A 107 8.69 1.07 5.34
CA ILE A 107 8.65 -0.06 4.41
C ILE A 107 9.77 0.06 3.37
N ALA A 108 9.98 1.23 2.78
CA ALA A 108 11.04 1.47 1.80
C ALA A 108 12.42 1.24 2.41
N ALA A 109 12.67 1.73 3.62
CA ALA A 109 13.92 1.50 4.33
C ALA A 109 14.16 0.00 4.62
N ALA A 110 13.14 -0.71 5.07
CA ALA A 110 13.21 -2.16 5.32
C ALA A 110 13.50 -2.94 4.02
N LEU A 111 12.82 -2.61 2.93
CA LEU A 111 13.08 -3.21 1.60
C LEU A 111 14.50 -2.91 1.10
N PHE A 112 14.97 -1.68 1.28
CA PHE A 112 16.32 -1.28 0.89
C PHE A 112 17.39 -2.07 1.66
N ILE A 113 17.23 -2.19 2.98
CA ILE A 113 18.14 -2.99 3.83
C ILE A 113 18.10 -4.46 3.40
N LEU A 114 16.92 -5.01 3.14
CA LEU A 114 16.77 -6.38 2.66
C LEU A 114 17.53 -6.60 1.35
N LEU A 115 17.41 -5.68 0.39
CA LEU A 115 18.11 -5.74 -0.89
C LEU A 115 19.62 -5.68 -0.73
N LEU A 116 20.13 -4.90 0.22
CA LEU A 116 21.57 -4.86 0.55
C LEU A 116 22.04 -6.18 1.15
N VAL A 117 21.27 -6.77 2.06
CA VAL A 117 21.61 -8.05 2.73
C VAL A 117 21.62 -9.21 1.72
N VAL A 118 20.69 -9.21 0.77
CA VAL A 118 20.61 -10.23 -0.29
C VAL A 118 21.73 -10.07 -1.35
N GLY A 119 22.59 -9.02 -1.22
CA GLY A 119 23.74 -8.82 -2.10
C GLY A 119 23.42 -8.13 -3.43
N ILE A 120 22.27 -7.48 -3.51
CA ILE A 120 21.94 -6.57 -4.61
C ILE A 120 22.58 -5.22 -4.28
N GLY A 121 23.84 -5.05 -4.63
CA GLY A 121 24.53 -3.76 -4.48
C GLY A 121 23.84 -2.63 -5.23
N THR A 122 24.17 -1.37 -4.90
CA THR A 122 23.57 -0.17 -5.49
C THR A 122 23.65 -0.13 -7.03
N GLN A 123 24.70 -0.68 -7.63
CA GLN A 123 24.82 -0.81 -9.09
C GLN A 123 23.84 -1.86 -9.66
N GLY A 124 23.59 -2.94 -8.92
CA GLY A 124 22.57 -3.92 -9.27
C GLY A 124 21.14 -3.39 -9.17
N LEU A 125 20.89 -2.45 -8.25
CA LEU A 125 19.61 -1.73 -8.15
C LEU A 125 19.32 -0.92 -9.41
N ILE A 126 20.29 -0.15 -9.89
CA ILE A 126 20.13 0.70 -11.08
C ILE A 126 19.92 -0.16 -12.34
N PHE A 127 20.67 -1.25 -12.49
CA PHE A 127 20.55 -2.15 -13.65
C PHE A 127 19.23 -2.93 -13.63
N ARG A 128 18.71 -3.30 -12.46
CA ARG A 128 17.44 -4.03 -12.32
C ARG A 128 16.20 -3.15 -12.33
N PHE A 129 16.37 -1.84 -12.28
CA PHE A 129 15.30 -0.88 -12.45
C PHE A 129 14.52 -1.10 -13.75
N THR A 130 15.23 -1.47 -14.82
CA THR A 130 14.66 -1.77 -16.13
C THR A 130 14.27 -3.24 -16.33
N GLY A 131 14.68 -4.13 -15.41
CA GLY A 131 14.56 -5.59 -15.54
C GLY A 131 13.59 -6.30 -14.59
N GLY A 132 12.81 -5.57 -13.80
CA GLY A 132 11.62 -6.15 -13.17
C GLY A 132 11.83 -7.04 -11.93
N SER A 133 12.82 -6.75 -11.06
CA SER A 133 12.85 -7.41 -9.74
C SER A 133 11.65 -6.98 -8.88
N PHE A 134 10.86 -7.95 -8.40
CA PHE A 134 9.69 -7.73 -7.55
C PHE A 134 9.99 -6.78 -6.36
N LEU A 135 11.05 -7.03 -5.61
CA LEU A 135 11.42 -6.22 -4.44
C LEU A 135 11.86 -4.82 -4.82
N VAL A 136 12.59 -4.66 -5.92
CA VAL A 136 13.03 -3.34 -6.41
C VAL A 136 11.83 -2.51 -6.83
N ASN A 137 10.91 -3.09 -7.60
CA ASN A 137 9.69 -2.40 -8.03
C ASN A 137 8.81 -2.03 -6.83
N LEU A 138 8.70 -2.92 -5.82
CA LEU A 138 7.95 -2.64 -4.60
C LEU A 138 8.60 -1.51 -3.78
N LEU A 139 9.93 -1.44 -3.72
CA LEU A 139 10.66 -0.33 -3.11
C LEU A 139 10.27 1.01 -3.78
N PHE A 140 10.30 1.06 -5.10
CA PHE A 140 9.94 2.28 -5.83
C PHE A 140 8.48 2.69 -5.65
N VAL A 141 7.56 1.73 -5.62
CA VAL A 141 6.16 2.01 -5.31
C VAL A 141 6.01 2.64 -3.93
N ASN A 142 6.72 2.12 -2.92
CA ASN A 142 6.68 2.71 -1.58
C ASN A 142 7.29 4.11 -1.52
N ILE A 143 8.38 4.38 -2.27
CA ILE A 143 8.94 5.73 -2.41
C ILE A 143 7.92 6.68 -3.06
N ALA A 144 7.22 6.22 -4.10
CA ALA A 144 6.17 7.00 -4.74
C ALA A 144 5.00 7.29 -3.79
N LEU A 145 4.58 6.32 -2.97
CA LEU A 145 3.52 6.49 -1.97
C LEU A 145 3.90 7.46 -0.83
N VAL A 146 5.18 7.73 -0.60
CA VAL A 146 5.62 8.79 0.34
C VAL A 146 5.21 10.17 -0.16
N VAL A 147 5.19 10.38 -1.48
CA VAL A 147 4.84 11.67 -2.09
C VAL A 147 3.33 11.84 -2.21
N PHE A 148 2.61 10.75 -2.28
CA PHE A 148 1.14 10.73 -2.34
C PHE A 148 0.51 10.60 -0.96
#